data_352fca1c6121cfbf33733ffca2deae21
#
_entry.id   352fca1c6121cfbf33733ffca2deae21
#
_cell.length_a   1.000
_cell.length_b   1.000
_cell.length_c   1.000
_cell.angle_alpha   90.00
_cell.angle_beta   90.00
_cell.angle_gamma   90.00
#
_symmetry.space_group_name_H-M   'P 1'
#
loop_
_entity.id
_entity.type
_entity.pdbx_description
1 polymer ?
#
loop_
_entity_poly.entity_id
_entity_poly.type
_entity_poly.pdbx_seq_one_letter_code
_entity_poly.pdbx_strand_id
1 'polypeptide(L)'
;MPYKEVLMKRSEINKIINETIDYMKGRDFPLPPFAYWGKKDWENAGNKYQEIVDNMLGWDITDFGTGDFEHYGLTVFTFRNGNFHNKEKYPKPYAEKLLLVNDGQILPYHYHWSKMEDIINRGGGDLELTLYNATPAD
;
A
#
# COMPACT_ATOMS: atom_id res chain seq x y z
N MET A 1 0.02 -30.99 6.06
CA MET A 1 -0.57 -30.58 4.77
C MET A 1 0.15 -29.33 4.33
N PRO A 2 0.67 -29.25 3.11
CA PRO A 2 1.26 -28.01 2.64
C PRO A 2 0.16 -26.96 2.56
N TYR A 3 0.38 -25.81 3.20
CA TYR A 3 -0.47 -24.65 3.04
C TYR A 3 -0.50 -24.31 1.56
N LYS A 4 -1.67 -24.40 0.95
CA LYS A 4 -1.87 -23.96 -0.41
C LYS A 4 -1.95 -22.45 -0.34
N GLU A 5 -0.87 -21.77 -0.73
CA GLU A 5 -0.84 -20.32 -0.84
C GLU A 5 -1.93 -19.90 -1.83
N VAL A 6 -2.99 -19.30 -1.31
CA VAL A 6 -4.07 -18.79 -2.15
C VAL A 6 -3.65 -17.40 -2.58
N LEU A 7 -3.01 -17.32 -3.74
CA LEU A 7 -2.60 -16.04 -4.32
C LEU A 7 -3.78 -15.37 -4.99
N MET A 8 -3.94 -14.07 -4.74
CA MET A 8 -4.89 -13.23 -5.46
C MET A 8 -4.61 -13.27 -6.98
N LYS A 9 -5.66 -13.38 -7.77
CA LYS A 9 -5.53 -13.38 -9.22
C LYS A 9 -5.19 -11.98 -9.74
N ARG A 10 -4.39 -11.90 -10.80
CA ARG A 10 -4.06 -10.61 -11.43
C ARG A 10 -5.31 -9.84 -11.88
N SER A 11 -6.34 -10.54 -12.36
CA SER A 11 -7.60 -9.92 -12.75
C SER A 11 -8.34 -9.27 -11.58
N GLU A 12 -8.28 -9.88 -10.41
CA GLU A 12 -8.86 -9.36 -9.17
C GLU A 12 -8.09 -8.13 -8.68
N ILE A 13 -6.77 -8.21 -8.64
CA ILE A 13 -5.90 -7.07 -8.31
C ILE A 13 -6.18 -5.90 -9.24
N ASN A 14 -6.25 -6.13 -10.56
CA ASN A 14 -6.52 -5.07 -11.53
C ASN A 14 -7.92 -4.45 -11.33
N LYS A 15 -8.91 -5.26 -10.99
CA LYS A 15 -10.26 -4.78 -10.68
C LYS A 15 -10.22 -3.84 -9.48
N ILE A 16 -9.59 -4.25 -8.38
CA ILE A 16 -9.46 -3.44 -7.15
C ILE A 16 -8.74 -2.12 -7.44
N ILE A 17 -7.65 -2.14 -8.21
CA ILE A 17 -6.94 -0.92 -8.62
C ILE A 17 -7.85 0.04 -9.37
N ASN A 18 -8.60 -0.46 -10.37
CA ASN A 18 -9.49 0.38 -11.17
C ASN A 18 -10.62 0.98 -10.34
N GLU A 19 -11.25 0.18 -9.48
CA GLU A 19 -12.30 0.65 -8.56
C GLU A 19 -11.76 1.71 -7.61
N THR A 20 -10.54 1.53 -7.11
CA THR A 20 -9.86 2.51 -6.28
C THR A 20 -9.57 3.81 -7.02
N ILE A 21 -9.07 3.73 -8.25
CA ILE A 21 -8.83 4.91 -9.11
C ILE A 21 -10.13 5.70 -9.32
N ASP A 22 -11.22 5.01 -9.60
CA ASP A 22 -12.52 5.66 -9.84
C ASP A 22 -13.08 6.28 -8.55
N TYR A 23 -12.90 5.63 -7.41
CA TYR A 23 -13.24 6.17 -6.10
C TYR A 23 -12.45 7.44 -5.80
N MET A 24 -11.14 7.48 -6.07
CA MET A 24 -10.30 8.65 -5.83
C MET A 24 -10.64 9.81 -6.77
N LYS A 25 -10.96 9.52 -8.04
CA LYS A 25 -11.45 10.53 -8.99
C LYS A 25 -12.76 11.16 -8.51
N GLY A 26 -13.68 10.36 -8.02
CA GLY A 26 -14.96 10.84 -7.48
C GLY A 26 -14.84 11.73 -6.24
N ARG A 27 -13.64 11.79 -5.65
CA ARG A 27 -13.31 12.64 -4.48
C ARG A 27 -12.35 13.77 -4.80
N ASP A 28 -12.11 14.03 -6.07
CA ASP A 28 -11.15 15.04 -6.52
C ASP A 28 -9.75 14.86 -5.91
N PHE A 29 -9.36 13.61 -5.66
CA PHE A 29 -8.04 13.28 -5.14
C PHE A 29 -7.12 12.80 -6.29
N PRO A 30 -6.23 13.65 -6.80
CA PRO A 30 -5.36 13.28 -7.89
C PRO A 30 -4.26 12.32 -7.44
N LEU A 31 -4.10 11.23 -8.18
CA LEU A 31 -2.95 10.35 -8.05
C LEU A 31 -1.85 10.75 -9.04
N PRO A 32 -0.57 10.47 -8.74
CA PRO A 32 0.52 10.74 -9.66
C PRO A 32 0.41 9.90 -10.95
N PRO A 33 1.04 10.33 -12.05
CA PRO A 33 0.90 9.67 -13.36
C PRO A 33 1.17 8.17 -13.34
N PHE A 34 2.16 7.69 -12.57
CA PHE A 34 2.50 6.27 -12.51
C PHE A 34 1.43 5.39 -11.83
N ALA A 35 0.45 5.99 -11.15
CA ALA A 35 -0.71 5.25 -10.64
C ALA A 35 -1.57 4.65 -11.76
N TYR A 36 -1.51 5.25 -12.95
CA TYR A 36 -2.31 4.89 -14.13
C TYR A 36 -1.52 4.11 -15.18
N TRP A 37 -0.23 3.85 -14.95
CA TRP A 37 0.64 3.21 -15.92
C TRP A 37 0.29 1.75 -16.13
N GLY A 38 0.09 1.41 -17.41
CA GLY A 38 -0.01 0.02 -17.85
C GLY A 38 1.36 -0.55 -18.26
N LYS A 39 1.36 -1.79 -18.76
CA LYS A 39 2.58 -2.50 -19.16
C LYS A 39 3.47 -1.70 -20.12
N LYS A 40 2.86 -1.07 -21.13
CA LYS A 40 3.59 -0.29 -22.15
C LYS A 40 4.26 0.96 -21.57
N ASP A 41 3.61 1.60 -20.60
CA ASP A 41 4.16 2.78 -19.94
C ASP A 41 5.39 2.41 -19.12
N TRP A 42 5.33 1.31 -18.39
CA TRP A 42 6.45 0.76 -17.64
C TRP A 42 7.62 0.34 -18.54
N GLU A 43 7.35 -0.31 -19.67
CA GLU A 43 8.37 -0.68 -20.66
C GLU A 43 9.09 0.54 -21.23
N ASN A 44 8.40 1.66 -21.37
CA ASN A 44 8.95 2.91 -21.92
C ASN A 44 9.48 3.89 -20.87
N ALA A 45 9.29 3.62 -19.58
CA ALA A 45 9.63 4.55 -18.51
C ALA A 45 11.13 4.88 -18.43
N GLY A 46 11.99 3.91 -18.70
CA GLY A 46 13.44 4.08 -18.67
C GLY A 46 14.00 4.47 -17.31
N ASN A 47 15.31 4.77 -17.26
CA ASN A 47 16.04 5.04 -16.02
C ASN A 47 15.58 6.32 -15.29
N LYS A 48 14.88 7.23 -15.98
CA LYS A 48 14.36 8.47 -15.38
C LYS A 48 13.42 8.19 -14.19
N TYR A 49 12.75 7.06 -14.20
CA TYR A 49 11.78 6.67 -13.18
C TYR A 49 12.28 5.53 -12.27
N GLN A 50 13.59 5.32 -12.25
CA GLN A 50 14.19 4.22 -11.49
C GLN A 50 13.86 4.28 -9.99
N GLU A 51 13.69 5.47 -9.41
CA GLU A 51 13.31 5.64 -8.02
C GLU A 51 11.98 4.97 -7.68
N ILE A 52 11.02 4.98 -8.60
CA ILE A 52 9.72 4.34 -8.39
C ILE A 52 9.90 2.83 -8.14
N VAL A 53 10.77 2.20 -8.93
CA VAL A 53 11.10 0.78 -8.82
C VAL A 53 11.96 0.50 -7.60
N ASP A 54 13.05 1.24 -7.44
CA ASP A 54 14.03 1.04 -6.37
C ASP A 54 13.41 1.20 -4.97
N ASN A 55 12.45 2.11 -4.83
CA ASN A 55 11.80 2.43 -3.56
C ASN A 55 10.40 1.79 -3.43
N MET A 56 10.02 0.90 -4.37
CA MET A 56 8.76 0.15 -4.33
C MET A 56 7.54 1.06 -4.19
N LEU A 57 7.46 2.11 -5.04
CA LEU A 57 6.32 3.01 -5.09
C LEU A 57 5.17 2.41 -5.91
N GLY A 58 3.97 2.94 -5.73
CA GLY A 58 2.78 2.55 -6.47
C GLY A 58 1.86 1.63 -5.71
N TRP A 59 1.11 0.81 -6.46
CA TRP A 59 0.06 -0.05 -5.93
C TRP A 59 0.60 -1.29 -5.24
N ASP A 60 0.02 -1.57 -4.07
CA ASP A 60 0.17 -2.82 -3.35
C ASP A 60 -1.21 -3.25 -2.82
N ILE A 61 -1.66 -4.42 -3.22
CA ILE A 61 -2.94 -4.99 -2.81
C ILE A 61 -2.67 -6.32 -2.12
N THR A 62 -3.16 -6.46 -0.89
CA THR A 62 -2.91 -7.64 -0.10
C THR A 62 -4.17 -8.12 0.61
N ASP A 63 -4.35 -9.43 0.66
CA ASP A 63 -5.29 -10.13 1.52
C ASP A 63 -4.60 -10.75 2.74
N PHE A 64 -3.36 -10.37 2.99
CA PHE A 64 -2.50 -10.94 4.05
C PHE A 64 -2.33 -12.46 3.99
N GLY A 65 -2.52 -13.06 2.81
CA GLY A 65 -2.43 -14.51 2.59
C GLY A 65 -3.65 -15.30 3.08
N THR A 66 -4.75 -14.62 3.40
CA THR A 66 -5.98 -15.25 3.88
C THR A 66 -6.83 -15.85 2.76
N GLY A 67 -6.70 -15.34 1.54
CA GLY A 67 -7.60 -15.65 0.43
C GLY A 67 -8.98 -14.97 0.56
N ASP A 68 -9.13 -14.00 1.46
CA ASP A 68 -10.36 -13.30 1.76
C ASP A 68 -10.12 -11.78 1.84
N PHE A 69 -9.93 -11.16 0.68
CA PHE A 69 -9.67 -9.73 0.59
C PHE A 69 -10.82 -8.89 1.14
N GLU A 70 -12.06 -9.37 1.06
CA GLU A 70 -13.22 -8.59 1.52
C GLU A 70 -13.20 -8.35 3.03
N HIS A 71 -12.77 -9.35 3.81
CA HIS A 71 -12.70 -9.24 5.27
C HIS A 71 -11.30 -8.88 5.78
N TYR A 72 -10.27 -9.41 5.13
CA TYR A 72 -8.87 -9.17 5.50
C TYR A 72 -8.12 -8.62 4.29
N GLY A 73 -8.18 -7.33 4.12
CA GLY A 73 -7.63 -6.73 2.93
C GLY A 73 -7.15 -5.30 3.13
N LEU A 74 -6.24 -4.90 2.27
CA LEU A 74 -5.74 -3.55 2.23
C LEU A 74 -5.32 -3.20 0.81
N THR A 75 -5.76 -2.03 0.35
CA THR A 75 -5.23 -1.41 -0.85
C THR A 75 -4.32 -0.25 -0.46
N VAL A 76 -3.09 -0.28 -0.91
CA VAL A 76 -2.09 0.75 -0.63
C VAL A 76 -1.62 1.37 -1.92
N PHE A 77 -1.47 2.69 -1.93
CA PHE A 77 -0.69 3.40 -2.92
C PHE A 77 0.44 4.16 -2.24
N THR A 78 1.67 3.79 -2.55
CA THR A 78 2.85 4.43 -2.00
C THR A 78 3.30 5.58 -2.90
N PHE A 79 3.19 6.82 -2.39
CA PHE A 79 3.65 8.03 -3.09
C PHE A 79 5.15 8.23 -2.98
N ARG A 80 5.70 7.98 -1.82
CA ARG A 80 7.11 8.15 -1.45
C ARG A 80 7.52 7.07 -0.49
N ASN A 81 8.76 6.67 -0.59
CA ASN A 81 9.32 5.71 0.36
C ASN A 81 10.82 5.94 0.49
N GLY A 82 11.36 5.74 1.68
CA GLY A 82 12.78 5.65 1.90
C GLY A 82 13.34 4.33 1.37
N ASN A 83 14.66 4.29 1.15
CA ASN A 83 15.35 3.07 0.80
C ASN A 83 16.35 2.70 1.89
N PHE A 84 15.99 1.74 2.71
CA PHE A 84 16.82 1.32 3.83
C PHE A 84 18.16 0.71 3.40
N HIS A 85 18.18 0.07 2.23
CA HIS A 85 19.35 -0.61 1.68
C HIS A 85 20.24 0.29 0.83
N ASN A 86 19.76 1.47 0.41
CA ASN A 86 20.48 2.40 -0.43
C ASN A 86 20.28 3.86 0.02
N LYS A 87 20.65 4.14 1.26
CA LYS A 87 20.50 5.45 1.87
C LYS A 87 21.37 6.54 1.24
N GLU A 88 22.47 6.16 0.62
CA GLU A 88 23.35 7.09 -0.08
C GLU A 88 22.65 7.69 -1.30
N LYS A 89 22.02 6.86 -2.11
CA LYS A 89 21.26 7.30 -3.28
C LYS A 89 19.92 7.94 -2.91
N TYR A 90 19.25 7.40 -1.88
CA TYR A 90 17.93 7.82 -1.42
C TYR A 90 17.95 8.18 0.07
N PRO A 91 18.46 9.36 0.43
CA PRO A 91 18.75 9.71 1.83
C PRO A 91 17.50 10.05 2.66
N LYS A 92 16.34 10.25 2.03
CA LYS A 92 15.11 10.61 2.74
C LYS A 92 14.49 9.38 3.41
N PRO A 93 14.37 9.32 4.75
CA PRO A 93 13.99 8.12 5.47
C PRO A 93 12.48 7.98 5.70
N TYR A 94 11.64 8.81 5.11
CA TYR A 94 10.20 8.83 5.32
C TYR A 94 9.43 8.18 4.18
N ALA A 95 8.21 7.72 4.49
CA ALA A 95 7.25 7.23 3.52
C ALA A 95 5.94 8.01 3.62
N GLU A 96 5.23 8.10 2.51
CA GLU A 96 3.86 8.57 2.43
C GLU A 96 3.04 7.57 1.64
N LYS A 97 1.98 7.07 2.26
CA LYS A 97 1.12 6.04 1.69
C LYS A 97 -0.34 6.44 1.83
N LEU A 98 -1.11 6.17 0.79
CA LEU A 98 -2.56 6.20 0.84
C LEU A 98 -3.03 4.77 1.12
N LEU A 99 -3.82 4.58 2.16
CA LEU A 99 -4.44 3.32 2.52
C LEU A 99 -5.94 3.43 2.27
N LEU A 100 -6.49 2.47 1.54
CA LEU A 100 -7.93 2.33 1.37
C LEU A 100 -8.37 1.03 2.03
N VAL A 101 -9.28 1.20 2.98
CA VAL A 101 -9.87 0.11 3.75
C VAL A 101 -11.36 0.13 3.43
N ASN A 102 -11.89 -0.95 2.92
CA ASN A 102 -13.31 -1.07 2.66
C ASN A 102 -14.09 -1.26 3.97
N ASP A 103 -15.38 -1.00 3.93
CA ASP A 103 -16.24 -1.21 5.08
C ASP A 103 -16.15 -2.65 5.60
N GLY A 104 -15.89 -2.79 6.89
CA GLY A 104 -15.72 -4.08 7.54
C GLY A 104 -14.38 -4.80 7.31
N GLN A 105 -13.47 -4.24 6.51
CA GLN A 105 -12.14 -4.82 6.37
C GLN A 105 -11.29 -4.67 7.63
N ILE A 106 -10.52 -5.69 7.93
CA ILE A 106 -9.64 -5.77 9.08
C ILE A 106 -8.18 -5.87 8.60
N LEU A 107 -7.34 -5.00 9.12
CA LEU A 107 -5.90 -5.14 9.03
C LEU A 107 -5.43 -5.95 10.24
N PRO A 108 -4.68 -7.05 10.05
CA PRO A 108 -4.16 -7.85 11.16
C PRO A 108 -3.29 -7.02 12.11
N TYR A 109 -3.32 -7.37 13.39
CA TYR A 109 -2.40 -6.78 14.36
C TYR A 109 -0.95 -6.98 13.93
N HIS A 110 -0.19 -5.91 13.97
CA HIS A 110 1.22 -5.91 13.66
C HIS A 110 1.94 -4.84 14.47
N TYR A 111 3.25 -4.88 14.49
CA TYR A 111 4.08 -3.87 15.14
C TYR A 111 5.29 -3.53 14.27
N HIS A 112 5.87 -2.39 14.55
CA HIS A 112 7.06 -1.90 13.86
C HIS A 112 8.20 -1.72 14.86
N TRP A 113 9.37 -2.28 14.55
CA TRP A 113 10.53 -2.20 15.45
C TRP A 113 11.12 -0.80 15.57
N SER A 114 11.14 -0.03 14.51
CA SER A 114 11.95 1.20 14.44
C SER A 114 11.28 2.34 13.68
N LYS A 115 9.99 2.22 13.34
CA LYS A 115 9.31 3.27 12.59
C LYS A 115 8.19 3.87 13.42
N MET A 116 8.07 5.19 13.38
CA MET A 116 6.89 5.92 13.81
C MET A 116 5.91 6.05 12.67
N GLU A 117 4.63 6.02 12.97
CA GLU A 117 3.55 6.23 12.01
C GLU A 117 2.57 7.26 12.52
N ASP A 118 2.17 8.15 11.62
CA ASP A 118 1.01 9.01 11.78
C ASP A 118 -0.11 8.45 10.91
N ILE A 119 -1.26 8.19 11.51
CA ILE A 119 -2.45 7.72 10.80
C ILE A 119 -3.43 8.87 10.71
N ILE A 120 -3.72 9.30 9.49
CA ILE A 120 -4.61 10.42 9.20
C ILE A 120 -5.86 9.87 8.51
N ASN A 121 -7.00 9.86 9.20
CA ASN A 121 -8.27 9.55 8.55
C ASN A 121 -8.67 10.72 7.64
N ARG A 122 -8.66 10.48 6.34
CA ARG A 122 -9.01 11.48 5.32
C ARG A 122 -10.50 11.50 5.01
N GLY A 123 -11.28 10.58 5.56
CA GLY A 123 -12.71 10.48 5.37
C GLY A 123 -13.15 9.19 4.68
N GLY A 124 -14.41 9.13 4.33
CA GLY A 124 -15.08 7.94 3.77
C GLY A 124 -15.84 7.16 4.83
N GLY A 125 -15.42 7.17 6.07
CA GLY A 125 -16.04 6.49 7.20
C GLY A 125 -15.21 6.64 8.47
N ASP A 126 -15.61 5.95 9.51
CA ASP A 126 -14.89 5.87 10.77
C ASP A 126 -13.80 4.80 10.66
N LEU A 127 -12.61 5.12 11.17
CA LEU A 127 -11.50 4.19 11.29
C LEU A 127 -11.36 3.77 12.76
N GLU A 128 -11.61 2.51 13.06
CA GLU A 128 -11.39 1.94 14.38
C GLU A 128 -9.95 1.43 14.51
N LEU A 129 -9.26 1.86 15.55
CA LEU A 129 -7.88 1.46 15.83
C LEU A 129 -7.80 0.84 17.22
N THR A 130 -7.31 -0.38 17.30
CA THR A 130 -6.94 -1.01 18.57
C THR A 130 -5.44 -0.93 18.76
N LEU A 131 -5.00 -0.23 19.81
CA LEU A 131 -3.59 0.01 20.09
C LEU A 131 -3.18 -0.66 21.41
N TYR A 132 -1.95 -1.15 21.44
CA TYR A 132 -1.30 -1.68 22.64
C TYR A 132 -0.02 -0.91 22.93
N ASN A 133 0.23 -0.62 24.18
CA ASN A 133 1.51 -0.06 24.59
C ASN A 133 2.62 -1.10 24.44
N ALA A 134 3.77 -0.68 23.96
CA ALA A 134 4.95 -1.52 24.01
C ALA A 134 5.34 -1.78 25.48
N THR A 135 5.69 -3.02 25.81
CA THR A 135 6.34 -3.30 27.08
C THR A 135 7.78 -2.82 27.02
N PRO A 136 8.36 -2.39 28.16
CA PRO A 136 9.79 -2.13 28.19
C PRO A 136 10.53 -3.38 27.68
N ALA A 137 11.51 -3.18 26.82
CA ALA A 137 12.39 -4.27 26.41
C ALA A 137 13.20 -4.73 27.63
N ASP A 138 13.16 -6.02 27.93
CA ASP A 138 14.05 -6.64 28.91
C ASP A 138 15.46 -6.73 28.33
#